data_d2e9f5fbf874c4db97251823145d2d1a
#
_entry.id   d2e9f5fbf874c4db97251823145d2d1a
#
_cell.length_a   1.000
_cell.length_b   1.000
_cell.length_c   1.000
_cell.angle_alpha   90.00
_cell.angle_beta   90.00
_cell.angle_gamma   90.00
#
_symmetry.space_group_name_H-M   'P 1'
#
loop_
_entity.id
_entity.type
_entity.pdbx_description
1 polymer ?
#
loop_
_entity_poly.entity_id
_entity_poly.type
_entity_poly.pdbx_seq_one_letter_code
_entity_poly.pdbx_strand_id
1 'polypeptide(L)'
;MVIAVRPRQGGFLRPFGCGRFIREFLLGRGPEGSPVIDPDRGSTMTDIHHFYKEALARAFARDAVERLEERQIKEGKPALTEEEYRGYLEYFLERIPLKLTRMRYASFTKYFSHLLRLGWVEKTGETETSTLQEPAPGVINPEGRPRVFYRLTRKGVDAPDYEWSNPQLVLYPERPLEYFREKNKGRKYYRQPKEV
;
A
#
# COMPACT_ATOMS: atom_id res chain seq x y z
N MET A 1 25.12 -6.59 2.30
CA MET A 1 23.74 -6.74 2.83
C MET A 1 23.17 -5.34 3.08
N VAL A 2 22.36 -4.82 2.15
CA VAL A 2 21.77 -3.48 2.30
C VAL A 2 20.58 -3.63 3.25
N ILE A 3 20.69 -3.07 4.45
CA ILE A 3 19.57 -3.00 5.39
C ILE A 3 18.50 -2.11 4.74
N ALA A 4 17.46 -2.73 4.20
CA ALA A 4 16.33 -2.01 3.63
C ALA A 4 15.65 -1.22 4.75
N VAL A 5 15.84 0.11 4.76
CA VAL A 5 15.18 1.00 5.73
C VAL A 5 13.69 0.94 5.46
N ARG A 6 12.94 0.34 6.39
CA ARG A 6 11.48 0.26 6.30
C ARG A 6 10.87 1.67 6.34
N PRO A 7 10.07 2.07 5.36
CA PRO A 7 9.52 3.42 5.32
C PRO A 7 8.50 3.64 6.44
N ARG A 8 8.53 4.84 7.03
CA ARG A 8 7.57 5.27 8.05
C ARG A 8 6.37 5.95 7.41
N GLN A 9 5.21 5.35 7.50
CA GLN A 9 3.95 5.95 7.03
C GLN A 9 2.87 5.90 8.11
N GLY A 10 2.20 7.03 8.32
CA GLY A 10 1.14 7.10 9.33
C GLY A 10 1.60 6.83 10.78
N GLY A 11 2.90 7.05 11.08
CA GLY A 11 3.48 6.80 12.40
C GLY A 11 3.97 5.36 12.63
N PHE A 12 3.77 4.46 11.66
CA PHE A 12 4.20 3.05 11.74
C PHE A 12 5.29 2.76 10.73
N LEU A 13 6.21 1.86 11.08
CA LEU A 13 7.13 1.26 10.13
C LEU A 13 6.34 0.33 9.21
N ARG A 14 6.43 0.56 7.90
CA ARG A 14 5.80 -0.28 6.89
C ARG A 14 6.81 -1.24 6.30
N PRO A 15 6.42 -2.46 5.93
CA PRO A 15 7.30 -3.40 5.22
C PRO A 15 7.80 -2.82 3.90
N PHE A 16 6.96 -2.04 3.24
CA PHE A 16 7.28 -1.34 1.99
C PHE A 16 6.46 -0.05 1.84
N GLY A 17 6.95 0.88 1.00
CA GLY A 17 6.28 2.15 0.72
C GLY A 17 5.15 2.03 -0.30
N CYS A 18 4.17 2.93 -0.20
CA CYS A 18 3.03 3.00 -1.13
C CYS A 18 3.47 3.18 -2.59
N GLY A 19 4.47 4.03 -2.85
CA GLY A 19 4.95 4.27 -4.22
C GLY A 19 5.55 3.03 -4.86
N ARG A 20 6.44 2.34 -4.14
CA ARG A 20 7.02 1.09 -4.62
C ARG A 20 5.94 0.05 -4.92
N PHE A 21 4.96 -0.09 -4.02
CA PHE A 21 3.83 -0.99 -4.26
C PHE A 21 3.07 -0.62 -5.54
N ILE A 22 2.69 0.66 -5.71
CA ILE A 22 1.94 1.11 -6.90
C ILE A 22 2.71 0.78 -8.18
N ARG A 23 4.03 1.06 -8.19
CA ARG A 23 4.88 0.75 -9.35
C ARG A 23 4.89 -0.73 -9.68
N GLU A 24 5.24 -1.59 -8.72
CA GLU A 24 5.35 -3.03 -8.94
C GLU A 24 3.97 -3.64 -9.28
N PHE A 25 2.91 -3.17 -8.64
CA PHE A 25 1.56 -3.62 -8.91
C PHE A 25 1.12 -3.31 -10.35
N LEU A 26 1.31 -2.06 -10.82
CA LEU A 26 0.97 -1.66 -12.18
C LEU A 26 1.89 -2.26 -13.25
N LEU A 27 3.06 -2.78 -12.89
CA LEU A 27 3.92 -3.58 -13.76
C LEU A 27 3.51 -5.06 -13.81
N GLY A 28 2.43 -5.45 -13.14
CA GLY A 28 2.04 -6.86 -13.02
C GLY A 28 2.95 -7.69 -12.10
N ARG A 29 3.81 -7.03 -11.33
CA ARG A 29 4.76 -7.63 -10.37
C ARG A 29 4.37 -7.36 -8.93
N GLY A 30 3.09 -7.29 -8.65
CA GLY A 30 2.58 -7.11 -7.29
C GLY A 30 3.07 -8.23 -6.34
N PRO A 31 3.06 -7.97 -5.00
CA PRO A 31 3.41 -9.00 -4.02
C PRO A 31 2.51 -10.22 -4.17
N GLU A 32 3.00 -11.37 -3.69
CA GLU A 32 2.24 -12.63 -3.69
C GLU A 32 0.81 -12.45 -3.15
N GLY A 33 -0.17 -13.02 -3.86
CA GLY A 33 -1.59 -12.86 -3.60
C GLY A 33 -2.20 -11.59 -4.18
N SER A 34 -1.42 -10.77 -4.89
CA SER A 34 -1.97 -9.71 -5.74
C SER A 34 -2.54 -10.31 -7.03
N PRO A 35 -3.60 -9.73 -7.61
CA PRO A 35 -4.08 -10.16 -8.91
C PRO A 35 -3.02 -9.89 -9.98
N VAL A 36 -3.03 -10.71 -11.01
CA VAL A 36 -2.23 -10.45 -12.21
C VAL A 36 -2.85 -9.27 -12.94
N ILE A 37 -2.06 -8.21 -13.10
CA ILE A 37 -2.48 -6.99 -13.80
C ILE A 37 -1.85 -7.01 -15.19
N ASP A 38 -2.67 -6.72 -16.19
CA ASP A 38 -2.16 -6.37 -17.52
C ASP A 38 -1.59 -4.94 -17.45
N PRO A 39 -0.28 -4.72 -17.66
CA PRO A 39 0.34 -3.40 -17.56
C PRO A 39 -0.24 -2.37 -18.52
N ASP A 40 -0.74 -2.79 -19.68
CA ASP A 40 -1.32 -1.88 -20.69
C ASP A 40 -2.71 -1.41 -20.29
N ARG A 41 -3.51 -2.29 -19.68
CA ARG A 41 -4.81 -1.94 -19.13
C ARG A 41 -4.69 -1.20 -17.81
N GLY A 42 -3.77 -1.63 -16.96
CA GLY A 42 -3.58 -1.08 -15.62
C GLY A 42 -4.67 -1.49 -14.63
N SER A 43 -4.95 -0.60 -13.67
CA SER A 43 -5.92 -0.88 -12.60
C SER A 43 -6.58 0.39 -12.08
N THR A 44 -7.71 0.25 -11.37
CA THR A 44 -8.40 1.38 -10.77
C THR A 44 -7.69 1.84 -9.49
N MET A 45 -7.83 3.13 -9.15
CA MET A 45 -7.26 3.67 -7.90
C MET A 45 -7.82 2.96 -6.65
N THR A 46 -9.07 2.53 -6.70
CA THR A 46 -9.74 1.81 -5.60
C THR A 46 -9.11 0.45 -5.39
N ASP A 47 -8.87 -0.30 -6.47
CA ASP A 47 -8.27 -1.63 -6.41
C ASP A 47 -6.82 -1.55 -5.96
N ILE A 48 -6.03 -0.62 -6.52
CA ILE A 48 -4.65 -0.38 -6.08
C ILE A 48 -4.60 -0.08 -4.57
N HIS A 49 -5.52 0.75 -4.07
CA HIS A 49 -5.60 1.05 -2.64
C HIS A 49 -5.99 -0.17 -1.80
N HIS A 50 -6.94 -0.98 -2.27
CA HIS A 50 -7.38 -2.20 -1.61
C HIS A 50 -6.24 -3.21 -1.51
N PHE A 51 -5.61 -3.55 -2.63
CA PHE A 51 -4.51 -4.50 -2.68
C PHE A 51 -3.25 -4.03 -1.94
N TYR A 52 -3.00 -2.72 -1.87
CA TYR A 52 -1.94 -2.19 -1.02
C TYR A 52 -2.17 -2.53 0.46
N LYS A 53 -3.41 -2.42 0.95
CA LYS A 53 -3.75 -2.77 2.34
C LYS A 53 -3.61 -4.27 2.60
N GLU A 54 -4.07 -5.10 1.67
CA GLU A 54 -3.93 -6.55 1.75
C GLU A 54 -2.45 -6.99 1.72
N ALA A 55 -1.67 -6.43 0.81
CA ALA A 55 -0.24 -6.69 0.75
C ALA A 55 0.50 -6.30 2.04
N LEU A 56 0.11 -5.19 2.67
CA LEU A 56 0.62 -4.82 3.99
C LEU A 56 0.24 -5.86 5.06
N ALA A 57 -1.02 -6.32 5.07
CA ALA A 57 -1.46 -7.33 6.03
C ALA A 57 -0.64 -8.62 5.88
N ARG A 58 -0.50 -9.12 4.67
CA ARG A 58 0.30 -10.33 4.38
C ARG A 58 1.77 -10.16 4.79
N ALA A 59 2.37 -9.00 4.49
CA ALA A 59 3.76 -8.75 4.86
C ALA A 59 3.96 -8.68 6.38
N PHE A 60 3.01 -8.12 7.13
CA PHE A 60 3.06 -8.14 8.60
C PHE A 60 2.82 -9.54 9.18
N ALA A 61 1.91 -10.32 8.58
CA ALA A 61 1.66 -11.69 9.01
C ALA A 61 2.91 -12.57 8.79
N ARG A 62 3.57 -12.46 7.63
CA ARG A 62 4.83 -13.15 7.36
C ARG A 62 5.93 -12.79 8.37
N ASP A 63 6.15 -11.51 8.62
CA ASP A 63 7.11 -11.02 9.61
C ASP A 63 6.82 -11.61 11.02
N ALA A 64 5.54 -11.84 11.33
CA ALA A 64 5.14 -12.47 12.59
C ALA A 64 5.44 -13.98 12.61
N VAL A 65 5.20 -14.70 11.51
CA VAL A 65 5.53 -16.13 11.37
C VAL A 65 7.03 -16.33 11.42
N GLU A 66 7.80 -15.54 10.65
CA GLU A 66 9.27 -15.61 10.65
C GLU A 66 9.86 -15.42 12.04
N ARG A 67 9.35 -14.46 12.81
CA ARG A 67 9.78 -14.26 14.21
C ARG A 67 9.38 -15.41 15.14
N LEU A 68 8.23 -16.04 14.88
CA LEU A 68 7.81 -17.23 15.63
C LEU A 68 8.78 -18.39 15.35
N GLU A 69 9.09 -18.65 14.09
CA GLU A 69 10.00 -19.68 13.66
C GLU A 69 11.42 -19.45 14.21
N GLU A 70 11.95 -18.22 14.09
CA GLU A 70 13.25 -17.88 14.69
C GLU A 70 13.29 -18.14 16.20
N ARG A 71 12.19 -17.91 16.92
CA ARG A 71 12.09 -18.19 18.36
C ARG A 71 12.08 -19.69 18.62
N GLN A 72 11.32 -20.47 17.85
CA GLN A 72 11.27 -21.93 17.97
C GLN A 72 12.64 -22.55 17.74
N ILE A 73 13.36 -22.11 16.70
CA ILE A 73 14.72 -22.58 16.41
C ILE A 73 15.68 -22.25 17.59
N LYS A 74 15.59 -21.05 18.15
CA LYS A 74 16.39 -20.66 19.33
C LYS A 74 16.07 -21.50 20.57
N GLU A 75 14.86 -22.02 20.69
CA GLU A 75 14.43 -22.94 21.73
C GLU A 75 14.79 -24.42 21.45
N GLY A 76 15.52 -24.68 20.38
CA GLY A 76 15.93 -26.04 19.98
C GLY A 76 14.83 -26.87 19.30
N LYS A 77 13.73 -26.24 18.89
CA LYS A 77 12.66 -26.87 18.14
C LYS A 77 12.97 -26.88 16.63
N PRO A 78 12.41 -27.83 15.86
CA PRO A 78 12.58 -27.85 14.41
C PRO A 78 11.95 -26.60 13.77
N ALA A 79 12.42 -26.26 12.57
CA ALA A 79 11.78 -25.25 11.74
C ALA A 79 10.33 -25.65 11.40
N LEU A 80 9.49 -24.68 11.10
CA LEU A 80 8.09 -24.92 10.75
C LEU A 80 8.00 -25.72 9.45
N THR A 81 7.11 -26.68 9.41
CA THR A 81 6.69 -27.32 8.15
C THR A 81 5.91 -26.32 7.29
N GLU A 82 5.79 -26.58 6.00
CA GLU A 82 5.03 -25.70 5.10
C GLU A 82 3.55 -25.59 5.51
N GLU A 83 2.98 -26.68 6.03
CA GLU A 83 1.59 -26.69 6.53
C GLU A 83 1.44 -25.85 7.78
N GLU A 84 2.34 -25.98 8.75
CA GLU A 84 2.35 -25.15 9.96
C GLU A 84 2.59 -23.68 9.63
N TYR A 85 3.54 -23.39 8.72
CA TYR A 85 3.78 -22.02 8.25
C TYR A 85 2.50 -21.40 7.67
N ARG A 86 1.80 -22.13 6.82
CA ARG A 86 0.52 -21.67 6.22
C ARG A 86 -0.55 -21.45 7.28
N GLY A 87 -0.70 -22.38 8.22
CA GLY A 87 -1.66 -22.24 9.32
C GLY A 87 -1.37 -21.02 10.20
N TYR A 88 -0.10 -20.78 10.54
CA TYR A 88 0.29 -19.58 11.28
C TYR A 88 0.10 -18.30 10.47
N LEU A 89 0.34 -18.33 9.17
CA LEU A 89 0.13 -17.18 8.30
C LEU A 89 -1.35 -16.76 8.31
N GLU A 90 -2.27 -17.71 8.15
CA GLU A 90 -3.73 -17.46 8.22
C GLU A 90 -4.12 -16.94 9.61
N TYR A 91 -3.64 -17.59 10.67
CA TYR A 91 -3.87 -17.16 12.04
C TYR A 91 -3.46 -15.71 12.30
N PHE A 92 -2.29 -15.31 11.83
CA PHE A 92 -1.81 -13.92 12.00
C PHE A 92 -2.55 -12.95 11.08
N LEU A 93 -2.92 -13.34 9.85
CA LEU A 93 -3.69 -12.50 8.94
C LEU A 93 -5.01 -12.03 9.55
N GLU A 94 -5.73 -12.93 10.21
CA GLU A 94 -6.99 -12.60 10.90
C GLU A 94 -6.80 -11.64 12.08
N ARG A 95 -5.62 -11.63 12.67
CA ARG A 95 -5.30 -10.88 13.90
C ARG A 95 -4.48 -9.63 13.70
N ILE A 96 -4.13 -9.30 12.46
CA ILE A 96 -3.40 -8.07 12.16
C ILE A 96 -4.21 -6.84 12.61
N PRO A 97 -3.67 -6.01 13.50
CA PRO A 97 -4.38 -4.80 13.92
C PRO A 97 -4.64 -3.87 12.74
N LEU A 98 -5.88 -3.46 12.52
CA LEU A 98 -6.29 -2.54 11.45
C LEU A 98 -5.42 -1.27 11.37
N LYS A 99 -4.89 -0.79 12.50
CA LYS A 99 -3.99 0.37 12.54
C LYS A 99 -2.71 0.18 11.74
N LEU A 100 -2.21 -1.05 11.60
CA LEU A 100 -0.97 -1.36 10.87
C LEU A 100 -1.18 -1.32 9.35
N THR A 101 -2.36 -1.73 8.88
CA THR A 101 -2.70 -1.77 7.46
C THR A 101 -3.51 -0.56 7.02
N ARG A 102 -4.00 0.25 7.98
CA ARG A 102 -4.88 1.37 7.70
C ARG A 102 -4.19 2.44 6.87
N MET A 103 -4.66 2.62 5.66
CA MET A 103 -4.40 3.78 4.84
C MET A 103 -5.72 4.46 4.49
N ARG A 104 -5.89 5.73 4.88
CA ARG A 104 -7.10 6.47 4.51
C ARG A 104 -7.12 6.69 3.00
N TYR A 105 -8.25 6.43 2.37
CA TYR A 105 -8.40 6.62 0.92
C TYR A 105 -8.04 8.04 0.49
N ALA A 106 -8.46 9.06 1.22
CA ALA A 106 -8.09 10.45 0.96
C ALA A 106 -6.57 10.71 1.00
N SER A 107 -5.83 10.02 1.87
CA SER A 107 -4.36 10.12 1.90
C SER A 107 -3.73 9.42 0.71
N PHE A 108 -4.29 8.28 0.31
CA PHE A 108 -3.87 7.54 -0.87
C PHE A 108 -4.12 8.36 -2.14
N THR A 109 -5.34 8.91 -2.32
CA THR A 109 -5.70 9.76 -3.46
C THR A 109 -4.77 10.97 -3.58
N LYS A 110 -4.44 11.61 -2.45
CA LYS A 110 -3.47 12.72 -2.45
C LYS A 110 -2.08 12.26 -2.90
N TYR A 111 -1.62 11.11 -2.44
CA TYR A 111 -0.36 10.54 -2.88
C TYR A 111 -0.39 10.22 -4.37
N PHE A 112 -1.44 9.55 -4.83
CA PHE A 112 -1.63 9.17 -6.22
C PHE A 112 -1.70 10.39 -7.16
N SER A 113 -2.31 11.50 -6.70
CA SER A 113 -2.33 12.76 -7.45
C SER A 113 -0.93 13.34 -7.71
N HIS A 114 0.04 13.09 -6.83
CA HIS A 114 1.42 13.47 -7.08
C HIS A 114 2.04 12.67 -8.23
N LEU A 115 1.73 11.37 -8.30
CA LEU A 115 2.21 10.51 -9.39
C LEU A 115 1.64 10.94 -10.75
N LEU A 116 0.36 11.30 -10.78
CA LEU A 116 -0.29 11.87 -11.98
C LEU A 116 0.37 13.19 -12.40
N ARG A 117 0.64 14.09 -11.46
CA ARG A 117 1.30 15.38 -11.74
C ARG A 117 2.74 15.22 -12.21
N LEU A 118 3.44 14.20 -11.75
CA LEU A 118 4.78 13.84 -12.25
C LEU A 118 4.73 13.21 -13.64
N GLY A 119 3.56 12.81 -14.09
CA GLY A 119 3.38 12.05 -15.32
C GLY A 119 3.97 10.64 -15.25
N TRP A 120 4.05 10.06 -14.04
CA TRP A 120 4.50 8.66 -13.86
C TRP A 120 3.39 7.66 -14.05
N VAL A 121 2.16 8.11 -13.81
CA VAL A 121 0.93 7.36 -14.00
C VAL A 121 0.00 8.18 -14.88
N GLU A 122 -0.72 7.52 -15.77
CA GLU A 122 -1.70 8.13 -16.67
C GLU A 122 -3.03 7.37 -16.66
N LYS A 123 -4.09 8.03 -17.13
CA LYS A 123 -5.37 7.36 -17.39
C LYS A 123 -5.29 6.61 -18.71
N THR A 124 -5.80 5.37 -18.75
CA THR A 124 -5.84 4.58 -19.97
C THR A 124 -7.01 4.97 -20.89
N GLY A 125 -7.99 5.68 -20.37
CA GLY A 125 -9.27 5.96 -21.06
C GLY A 125 -10.33 4.91 -20.77
N GLU A 126 -9.96 3.74 -20.25
CA GLU A 126 -10.93 2.73 -19.84
C GLU A 126 -11.63 3.13 -18.53
N THR A 127 -12.90 2.74 -18.47
CA THR A 127 -13.73 2.93 -17.27
C THR A 127 -14.55 1.70 -17.01
N GLU A 128 -14.87 1.45 -15.75
CA GLU A 128 -15.86 0.44 -15.39
C GLU A 128 -16.96 1.05 -14.52
N THR A 129 -18.16 0.52 -14.61
CA THR A 129 -19.29 0.96 -13.79
C THR A 129 -19.03 0.61 -12.32
N SER A 130 -19.20 1.58 -11.43
CA SER A 130 -19.08 1.35 -9.99
C SER A 130 -20.37 0.75 -9.46
N THR A 131 -20.49 -0.57 -9.46
CA THR A 131 -21.57 -1.29 -8.76
C THR A 131 -21.21 -1.44 -7.28
N LEU A 132 -21.47 -0.42 -6.47
CA LEU A 132 -21.09 -0.47 -5.05
C LEU A 132 -22.14 -1.14 -4.15
N GLN A 133 -23.36 -1.35 -4.62
CA GLN A 133 -24.43 -2.08 -3.88
C GLN A 133 -25.44 -2.64 -4.87
N GLU A 134 -25.95 -3.83 -4.59
CA GLU A 134 -27.20 -4.28 -5.21
C GLU A 134 -28.28 -3.29 -4.78
N PRO A 135 -28.99 -2.65 -5.73
CA PRO A 135 -30.06 -1.72 -5.37
C PRO A 135 -31.14 -2.47 -4.61
N ALA A 136 -31.62 -1.90 -3.52
CA ALA A 136 -32.83 -2.40 -2.89
C ALA A 136 -33.98 -2.39 -3.93
N PRO A 137 -34.92 -3.35 -3.90
CA PRO A 137 -36.01 -3.43 -4.87
C PRO A 137 -36.77 -2.08 -4.94
N GLY A 138 -36.83 -1.50 -6.14
CA GLY A 138 -37.51 -0.21 -6.39
C GLY A 138 -36.66 1.05 -6.28
N VAL A 139 -35.36 0.93 -5.93
CA VAL A 139 -34.43 2.07 -5.95
C VAL A 139 -33.71 2.09 -7.30
N ILE A 140 -33.91 3.14 -8.09
CA ILE A 140 -33.08 3.41 -9.25
C ILE A 140 -31.70 3.76 -8.70
N ASN A 141 -30.74 2.84 -8.88
CA ASN A 141 -29.38 3.04 -8.43
C ASN A 141 -28.79 4.23 -9.22
N PRO A 142 -28.45 5.35 -8.61
CA PRO A 142 -27.71 6.38 -9.33
C PRO A 142 -26.42 5.72 -9.79
N GLU A 143 -26.18 5.67 -11.09
CA GLU A 143 -24.94 5.17 -11.66
C GLU A 143 -23.78 5.81 -10.91
N GLY A 144 -23.07 5.01 -10.12
CA GLY A 144 -21.91 5.49 -9.38
C GLY A 144 -20.92 6.08 -10.38
N ARG A 145 -20.12 7.04 -9.95
CA ARG A 145 -19.08 7.59 -10.84
C ARG A 145 -18.23 6.45 -11.39
N PRO A 146 -18.03 6.37 -12.71
CA PRO A 146 -17.26 5.28 -13.30
C PRO A 146 -15.85 5.26 -12.72
N ARG A 147 -15.35 4.07 -12.43
CA ARG A 147 -13.97 3.87 -11.98
C ARG A 147 -13.05 3.95 -13.18
N VAL A 148 -12.04 4.79 -13.11
CA VAL A 148 -11.07 5.05 -14.17
C VAL A 148 -9.85 4.15 -13.97
N PHE A 149 -9.36 3.55 -15.04
CA PHE A 149 -8.13 2.75 -15.05
C PHE A 149 -6.91 3.64 -15.24
N TYR A 150 -5.82 3.22 -14.59
CA TYR A 150 -4.52 3.90 -14.62
C TYR A 150 -3.41 2.90 -14.91
N ARG A 151 -2.43 3.33 -15.70
CA ARG A 151 -1.23 2.57 -16.00
C ARG A 151 0.04 3.40 -15.78
N LEU A 152 1.20 2.75 -15.79
CA LEU A 152 2.47 3.45 -15.79
C LEU A 152 2.77 4.07 -17.14
N THR A 153 3.36 5.24 -17.11
CA THR A 153 4.01 5.83 -18.30
C THR A 153 5.46 5.32 -18.38
N ARG A 154 6.09 5.49 -19.54
CA ARG A 154 7.52 5.23 -19.71
C ARG A 154 8.34 5.98 -18.66
N LYS A 155 8.02 7.26 -18.41
CA LYS A 155 8.66 8.08 -17.38
C LYS A 155 8.54 7.47 -15.99
N GLY A 156 7.38 6.89 -15.65
CA GLY A 156 7.17 6.21 -14.37
C GLY A 156 7.97 4.91 -14.26
N VAL A 157 8.08 4.15 -15.34
CA VAL A 157 8.89 2.93 -15.38
C VAL A 157 10.37 3.24 -15.15
N ASP A 158 10.88 4.28 -15.82
CA ASP A 158 12.29 4.66 -15.80
C ASP A 158 12.68 5.47 -14.53
N ALA A 159 11.71 5.98 -13.77
CA ALA A 159 11.97 6.73 -12.54
C ALA A 159 12.62 5.85 -11.46
N PRO A 160 13.69 6.33 -10.78
CA PRO A 160 14.41 5.54 -9.80
C PRO A 160 13.61 5.31 -8.52
N ASP A 161 13.90 4.22 -7.79
CA ASP A 161 13.16 3.79 -6.59
C ASP A 161 13.11 4.85 -5.48
N TYR A 162 14.16 5.65 -5.31
CA TYR A 162 14.19 6.68 -4.28
C TYR A 162 13.18 7.80 -4.55
N GLU A 163 12.92 8.13 -5.82
CA GLU A 163 11.91 9.10 -6.22
C GLU A 163 10.50 8.57 -5.96
N TRP A 164 10.24 7.30 -6.28
CA TRP A 164 9.00 6.64 -5.96
C TRP A 164 8.70 6.60 -4.45
N SER A 165 9.74 6.59 -3.62
CA SER A 165 9.59 6.66 -2.17
C SER A 165 9.13 8.04 -1.69
N ASN A 166 9.46 9.10 -2.41
CA ASN A 166 9.18 10.49 -2.03
C ASN A 166 8.78 11.38 -3.22
N PRO A 167 7.67 11.11 -3.91
CA PRO A 167 7.25 11.86 -5.10
C PRO A 167 6.99 13.35 -4.82
N GLN A 168 6.72 13.72 -3.56
CA GLN A 168 6.58 15.12 -3.19
C GLN A 168 7.89 15.91 -3.30
N LEU A 169 9.04 15.28 -3.03
CA LEU A 169 10.35 15.94 -3.16
C LEU A 169 10.70 16.17 -4.63
N VAL A 170 10.29 15.24 -5.49
CA VAL A 170 10.47 15.39 -6.94
C VAL A 170 9.60 16.51 -7.50
N LEU A 171 8.36 16.64 -7.01
CA LEU A 171 7.43 17.71 -7.41
C LEU A 171 7.85 19.11 -6.91
N TYR A 172 8.53 19.16 -5.76
CA TYR A 172 8.86 20.41 -5.08
C TYR A 172 10.30 20.36 -4.59
N PRO A 173 11.29 20.32 -5.51
CA PRO A 173 12.70 20.20 -5.17
C PRO A 173 13.20 21.40 -4.36
N GLU A 174 12.57 22.56 -4.49
CA GLU A 174 12.88 23.77 -3.74
C GLU A 174 12.50 23.69 -2.25
N ARG A 175 11.71 22.69 -1.84
CA ARG A 175 11.30 22.54 -0.44
C ARG A 175 12.25 21.63 0.30
N PRO A 176 12.97 22.13 1.32
CA PRO A 176 13.87 21.29 2.10
C PRO A 176 13.09 20.16 2.80
N LEU A 177 13.74 19.03 2.99
CA LEU A 177 13.17 17.87 3.71
C LEU A 177 12.61 18.25 5.08
N GLU A 178 13.17 19.27 5.71
CA GLU A 178 12.76 19.81 7.01
C GLU A 178 11.37 20.40 6.97
N TYR A 179 10.99 21.09 5.89
CA TYR A 179 9.61 21.60 5.71
C TYR A 179 8.56 20.50 5.82
N PHE A 180 8.82 19.34 5.23
CA PHE A 180 7.91 18.20 5.32
C PHE A 180 7.95 17.52 6.69
N ARG A 181 9.10 17.55 7.37
CA ARG A 181 9.26 17.05 8.74
C ARG A 181 8.54 17.92 9.76
N GLU A 182 8.64 19.23 9.66
CA GLU A 182 7.97 20.17 10.57
C GLU A 182 6.46 20.14 10.42
N LYS A 183 5.94 20.13 9.18
CA LYS A 183 4.52 19.98 8.93
C LYS A 183 3.95 18.69 9.50
N ASN A 184 4.77 17.65 9.65
CA ASN A 184 4.39 16.39 10.27
C ASN A 184 4.61 16.37 11.79
N LYS A 185 5.50 17.20 12.35
CA LYS A 185 5.70 17.34 13.80
C LYS A 185 4.45 17.90 14.49
N GLY A 186 3.78 18.91 13.89
CA GLY A 186 2.55 19.48 14.43
C GLY A 186 1.37 18.49 14.54
N ARG A 187 1.40 17.38 13.77
CA ARG A 187 0.39 16.31 13.88
C ARG A 187 0.67 15.28 14.98
N LYS A 188 1.85 15.27 15.59
CA LYS A 188 2.20 14.34 16.69
C LYS A 188 1.59 14.76 18.02
N TYR A 189 1.26 16.03 18.23
CA TYR A 189 0.73 16.54 19.48
C TYR A 189 -0.71 16.11 19.80
N TYR A 190 -1.46 15.56 18.84
CA TYR A 190 -2.84 15.10 19.07
C TYR A 190 -2.96 13.63 19.49
N ARG A 191 -1.85 12.97 19.85
CA ARG A 191 -1.84 11.57 20.29
C ARG A 191 -0.99 11.33 21.53
N GLN A 192 -1.22 12.09 22.57
CA GLN A 192 -0.89 11.57 23.88
C GLN A 192 -1.95 10.52 24.25
N PRO A 193 -1.56 9.32 24.70
CA PRO A 193 -2.52 8.39 25.30
C PRO A 193 -3.13 9.14 26.49
N LYS A 194 -4.44 9.17 26.58
CA LYS A 194 -5.10 9.50 27.82
C LYS A 194 -4.67 8.40 28.79
N GLU A 195 -3.94 8.79 29.81
CA GLU A 195 -3.72 7.94 30.98
C GLU A 195 -5.09 7.54 31.52
N VAL A 196 -5.31 6.23 31.64
CA VAL A 196 -6.45 5.63 32.31
C VAL A 196 -6.01 5.33 33.74
#